data_0cfed007fb16ccfcf4d596393d440e4e
#
_entry.id   0cfed007fb16ccfcf4d596393d440e4e
#
_cell.length_a   1.000
_cell.length_b   1.000
_cell.length_c   1.000
_cell.angle_alpha   90.00
_cell.angle_beta   90.00
_cell.angle_gamma   90.00
#
_symmetry.space_group_name_H-M   'P 1'
#
loop_
_entity.id
_entity.type
_entity.pdbx_description
1 polymer ?
#
loop_
_entity_poly.entity_id
_entity_poly.type
_entity_poly.pdbx_seq_one_letter_code
_entity_poly.pdbx_strand_id
1 'polypeptide(L)'
;MTTAPKNPPAEDAIREHTFDGIQEYDKRLPNWWLFTLYATIVFWVGYWFYYQRAHIGLSNTEVLSQELARIEAAKLADPANQVDDATLWKMSRNAVFVDAGKATFTTTCVSCHKESLRGVDEGGIGANLVDNNWIHGNKPTDLLKVVDKGVLAKGMPAWGPVIGAKKNSEVVAYILSHHQEPAK
;
A
#
# COMPACT_ATOMS: atom_id res chain seq x y z
N MET A 1 4.87 -75.37 -32.99
CA MET A 1 4.43 -74.91 -31.65
C MET A 1 4.57 -73.36 -31.64
N THR A 2 3.52 -72.67 -32.01
CA THR A 2 3.42 -71.22 -32.02
C THR A 2 3.05 -70.75 -30.59
N THR A 3 3.99 -70.14 -29.89
CA THR A 3 3.68 -69.56 -28.62
C THR A 3 2.82 -68.29 -28.82
N ALA A 4 1.63 -68.33 -28.26
CA ALA A 4 0.70 -67.20 -28.25
C ALA A 4 1.41 -65.94 -27.64
N PRO A 5 1.15 -64.77 -28.18
CA PRO A 5 1.75 -63.55 -27.62
C PRO A 5 1.25 -63.36 -26.19
N LYS A 6 2.17 -63.21 -25.27
CA LYS A 6 1.91 -62.85 -23.87
C LYS A 6 1.13 -61.56 -23.88
N ASN A 7 -0.08 -61.53 -23.30
CA ASN A 7 -0.85 -60.30 -23.16
C ASN A 7 0.04 -59.16 -22.70
N PRO A 8 -0.05 -57.96 -23.31
CA PRO A 8 0.68 -56.81 -22.81
C PRO A 8 0.30 -56.61 -21.35
N PRO A 9 1.25 -56.18 -20.51
CA PRO A 9 0.98 -55.92 -19.11
C PRO A 9 -0.22 -54.94 -19.02
N ALA A 10 -1.09 -55.15 -18.05
CA ALA A 10 -2.32 -54.36 -17.82
C ALA A 10 -2.10 -52.85 -17.71
N GLU A 11 -0.82 -52.43 -17.65
CA GLU A 11 -0.39 -51.02 -17.62
C GLU A 11 -0.53 -50.27 -18.95
N ASP A 12 -0.73 -51.00 -20.09
CA ASP A 12 -0.84 -50.41 -21.44
C ASP A 12 -2.25 -50.54 -22.01
N ALA A 13 -3.25 -50.82 -21.17
CA ALA A 13 -4.64 -50.88 -21.61
C ALA A 13 -5.14 -49.49 -22.01
N ILE A 14 -5.78 -49.38 -23.19
CA ILE A 14 -6.43 -48.16 -23.66
C ILE A 14 -7.83 -48.12 -23.07
N ARG A 15 -8.28 -46.98 -22.58
CA ARG A 15 -9.66 -46.79 -22.11
C ARG A 15 -10.65 -46.87 -23.26
N GLU A 16 -11.85 -47.40 -22.99
CA GLU A 16 -12.86 -47.64 -24.03
C GLU A 16 -13.45 -46.38 -24.64
N HIS A 17 -13.38 -45.24 -23.95
CA HIS A 17 -13.94 -43.98 -24.43
C HIS A 17 -12.88 -43.06 -25.02
N THR A 18 -13.31 -42.22 -25.97
CA THR A 18 -12.49 -41.24 -26.64
C THR A 18 -13.05 -39.85 -26.34
N PHE A 19 -12.16 -38.87 -26.08
CA PHE A 19 -12.48 -37.46 -25.98
C PHE A 19 -11.92 -36.73 -27.20
N ASP A 20 -12.79 -36.17 -28.04
CA ASP A 20 -12.41 -35.48 -29.28
C ASP A 20 -11.44 -36.25 -30.19
N GLY A 21 -11.62 -37.59 -30.25
CA GLY A 21 -10.76 -38.48 -31.05
C GLY A 21 -9.45 -38.90 -30.37
N ILE A 22 -9.19 -38.46 -29.14
CA ILE A 22 -8.00 -38.85 -28.36
C ILE A 22 -8.35 -40.00 -27.43
N GLN A 23 -7.53 -41.03 -27.46
CA GLN A 23 -7.63 -42.18 -26.56
C GLN A 23 -6.56 -42.09 -25.49
N GLU A 24 -6.93 -42.42 -24.25
CA GLU A 24 -6.02 -42.37 -23.10
C GLU A 24 -5.63 -43.80 -22.67
N TYR A 25 -4.38 -43.92 -22.19
CA TYR A 25 -3.93 -45.15 -21.54
C TYR A 25 -4.45 -45.24 -20.12
N ASP A 26 -4.91 -46.42 -19.68
CA ASP A 26 -5.29 -46.67 -18.28
C ASP A 26 -4.06 -46.95 -17.43
N LYS A 27 -3.27 -45.91 -17.16
CA LYS A 27 -2.06 -46.02 -16.33
C LYS A 27 -2.33 -45.57 -14.90
N ARG A 28 -1.84 -46.34 -13.95
CA ARG A 28 -1.88 -45.97 -12.54
C ARG A 28 -0.92 -44.81 -12.28
N LEU A 29 -1.34 -43.91 -11.42
CA LEU A 29 -0.46 -42.86 -10.94
C LEU A 29 0.76 -43.44 -10.23
N PRO A 30 1.96 -42.90 -10.43
CA PRO A 30 3.17 -43.33 -9.72
C PRO A 30 3.01 -43.22 -8.20
N ASN A 31 3.52 -44.20 -7.48
CA ASN A 31 3.39 -44.22 -6.02
C ASN A 31 4.02 -43.00 -5.33
N TRP A 32 5.14 -42.49 -5.88
CA TRP A 32 5.77 -41.27 -5.36
C TRP A 32 4.85 -40.05 -5.48
N TRP A 33 4.05 -39.98 -6.58
CA TRP A 33 3.11 -38.90 -6.79
C TRP A 33 1.96 -38.97 -5.78
N LEU A 34 1.39 -40.16 -5.56
CA LEU A 34 0.36 -40.39 -4.55
C LEU A 34 0.87 -40.09 -3.15
N PHE A 35 2.11 -40.48 -2.83
CA PHE A 35 2.73 -40.14 -1.56
C PHE A 35 2.82 -38.61 -1.38
N THR A 36 3.29 -37.90 -2.38
CA THR A 36 3.37 -36.42 -2.34
C THR A 36 1.99 -35.79 -2.14
N LEU A 37 0.98 -36.27 -2.87
CA LEU A 37 -0.40 -35.81 -2.74
C LEU A 37 -0.92 -35.97 -1.30
N TYR A 38 -0.80 -37.17 -0.73
CA TYR A 38 -1.28 -37.41 0.63
C TYR A 38 -0.46 -36.66 1.67
N ALA A 39 0.84 -36.56 1.49
CA ALA A 39 1.71 -35.77 2.39
C ALA A 39 1.31 -34.28 2.39
N THR A 40 1.00 -33.69 1.22
CA THR A 40 0.53 -32.30 1.15
C THR A 40 -0.84 -32.10 1.79
N ILE A 41 -1.76 -33.06 1.65
CA ILE A 41 -3.06 -32.99 2.32
C ILE A 41 -2.89 -33.01 3.84
N VAL A 42 -2.09 -33.94 4.36
CA VAL A 42 -1.82 -34.03 5.82
C VAL A 42 -1.13 -32.76 6.31
N PHE A 43 -0.14 -32.26 5.56
CA PHE A 43 0.53 -31.01 5.87
C PHE A 43 -0.46 -29.84 5.91
N TRP A 44 -1.35 -29.72 4.92
CA TRP A 44 -2.34 -28.65 4.83
C TRP A 44 -3.29 -28.67 6.05
N VAL A 45 -3.79 -29.84 6.44
CA VAL A 45 -4.66 -29.99 7.61
C VAL A 45 -3.92 -29.58 8.88
N GLY A 46 -2.67 -30.02 9.07
CA GLY A 46 -1.84 -29.62 10.20
C GLY A 46 -1.54 -28.13 10.22
N TYR A 47 -1.21 -27.54 9.08
CA TYR A 47 -0.96 -26.12 8.91
C TYR A 47 -2.21 -25.30 9.23
N TRP A 48 -3.35 -25.69 8.68
CA TRP A 48 -4.63 -25.03 8.95
C TRP A 48 -4.99 -25.07 10.44
N PHE A 49 -4.85 -26.25 11.06
CA PHE A 49 -5.11 -26.40 12.49
C PHE A 49 -4.20 -25.53 13.33
N TYR A 50 -2.90 -25.49 13.03
CA TYR A 50 -1.89 -24.70 13.73
C TYR A 50 -2.21 -23.20 13.71
N TYR A 51 -2.52 -22.65 12.56
CA TYR A 51 -2.76 -21.20 12.41
C TYR A 51 -4.19 -20.78 12.71
N GLN A 52 -5.19 -21.55 12.25
CA GLN A 52 -6.58 -21.11 12.30
C GLN A 52 -7.33 -21.62 13.54
N ARG A 53 -7.01 -22.81 14.04
CA ARG A 53 -7.76 -23.41 15.15
C ARG A 53 -7.04 -23.30 16.48
N ALA A 54 -5.74 -23.61 16.52
CA ALA A 54 -4.94 -23.57 17.74
C ALA A 54 -4.39 -22.17 18.06
N HIS A 55 -4.38 -21.26 17.09
CA HIS A 55 -3.83 -19.89 17.21
C HIS A 55 -2.40 -19.87 17.80
N ILE A 56 -1.58 -20.89 17.51
CA ILE A 56 -0.22 -21.02 18.02
C ILE A 56 0.73 -20.14 17.23
N GLY A 57 0.51 -20.02 15.91
CA GLY A 57 1.24 -19.11 15.03
C GLY A 57 0.53 -17.77 14.89
N LEU A 58 1.32 -16.69 14.76
CA LEU A 58 0.76 -15.38 14.43
C LEU A 58 0.13 -15.42 13.03
N SER A 59 -1.10 -14.93 12.92
CA SER A 59 -1.75 -14.79 11.63
C SER A 59 -1.08 -13.65 10.81
N ASN A 60 -1.22 -13.69 9.48
CA ASN A 60 -0.67 -12.63 8.63
C ASN A 60 -1.20 -11.24 9.01
N THR A 61 -2.43 -11.15 9.50
CA THR A 61 -3.04 -9.90 9.97
C THR A 61 -2.40 -9.41 11.26
N GLU A 62 -2.06 -10.30 12.17
CA GLU A 62 -1.38 -9.94 13.42
C GLU A 62 0.08 -9.51 13.16
N VAL A 63 0.80 -10.22 12.31
CA VAL A 63 2.16 -9.83 11.88
C VAL A 63 2.12 -8.46 11.22
N LEU A 64 1.18 -8.22 10.31
CA LEU A 64 1.02 -6.93 9.65
C LEU A 64 0.68 -5.82 10.65
N SER A 65 -0.23 -6.06 11.59
CA SER A 65 -0.61 -5.05 12.59
C SER A 65 0.56 -4.68 13.52
N GLN A 66 1.37 -5.67 13.92
CA GLN A 66 2.58 -5.43 14.71
C GLN A 66 3.63 -4.62 13.92
N GLU A 67 3.83 -4.94 12.64
CA GLU A 67 4.79 -4.21 11.81
C GLU A 67 4.31 -2.78 11.53
N LEU A 68 3.02 -2.57 11.30
CA LEU A 68 2.44 -1.23 11.16
C LEU A 68 2.62 -0.41 12.44
N ALA A 69 2.33 -1.01 13.61
CA ALA A 69 2.53 -0.35 14.90
C ALA A 69 4.01 0.00 15.14
N ARG A 70 4.94 -0.89 14.74
CA ARG A 70 6.38 -0.63 14.80
C ARG A 70 6.80 0.53 13.90
N ILE A 71 6.30 0.57 12.67
CA ILE A 71 6.56 1.67 11.73
C ILE A 71 6.00 2.99 12.25
N GLU A 72 4.80 2.99 12.81
CA GLU A 72 4.21 4.18 13.45
C GLU A 72 5.02 4.64 14.65
N ALA A 73 5.45 3.73 15.53
CA ALA A 73 6.31 4.07 16.65
C ALA A 73 7.66 4.64 16.19
N ALA A 74 8.27 4.07 15.15
CA ALA A 74 9.50 4.58 14.56
C ALA A 74 9.30 5.98 13.95
N LYS A 75 8.18 6.23 13.27
CA LYS A 75 7.83 7.56 12.74
C LYS A 75 7.63 8.59 13.85
N LEU A 76 7.02 8.21 14.96
CA LEU A 76 6.84 9.08 16.11
C LEU A 76 8.15 9.37 16.85
N ALA A 77 9.08 8.43 16.84
CA ALA A 77 10.40 8.58 17.46
C ALA A 77 11.40 9.36 16.60
N ASP A 78 11.13 9.51 15.30
CA ASP A 78 12.02 10.25 14.39
C ASP A 78 11.88 11.75 14.62
N PRO A 79 12.95 12.46 15.06
CA PRO A 79 12.93 13.91 15.24
C PRO A 79 12.54 14.67 13.97
N ALA A 80 12.79 14.11 12.79
CA ALA A 80 12.40 14.70 11.52
C ALA A 80 10.87 14.73 11.31
N ASN A 81 10.11 13.90 12.03
CA ASN A 81 8.65 13.88 12.02
C ASN A 81 8.02 14.81 13.08
N GLN A 82 8.83 15.36 13.99
CA GLN A 82 8.40 16.36 15.00
C GLN A 82 8.70 17.79 14.53
N VAL A 83 8.37 18.07 13.29
CA VAL A 83 8.53 19.43 12.74
C VAL A 83 7.53 20.35 13.43
N ASP A 84 8.04 21.31 14.19
CA ASP A 84 7.23 22.33 14.85
C ASP A 84 6.87 23.51 13.91
N ASP A 85 5.96 24.36 14.38
CA ASP A 85 5.50 25.51 13.60
C ASP A 85 6.65 26.46 13.22
N ALA A 86 7.61 26.68 14.13
CA ALA A 86 8.75 27.56 13.87
C ALA A 86 9.68 26.99 12.79
N THR A 87 9.87 25.68 12.78
CA THR A 87 10.66 25.00 11.75
C THR A 87 9.97 25.08 10.39
N LEU A 88 8.64 24.87 10.32
CA LEU A 88 7.88 25.01 9.07
C LEU A 88 7.94 26.44 8.53
N TRP A 89 7.86 27.45 9.39
CA TRP A 89 8.03 28.84 8.98
C TRP A 89 9.46 29.12 8.46
N LYS A 90 10.51 28.60 9.11
CA LYS A 90 11.88 28.68 8.60
C LYS A 90 12.05 28.01 7.25
N MET A 91 11.47 26.80 7.08
CA MET A 91 11.50 26.10 5.81
C MET A 91 10.80 26.91 4.70
N SER A 92 9.69 27.57 4.99
CA SER A 92 8.95 28.41 4.01
C SER A 92 9.71 29.66 3.55
N ARG A 93 10.76 30.04 4.24
CA ARG A 93 11.64 31.16 3.85
C ARG A 93 12.96 30.70 3.21
N ASN A 94 13.13 29.39 3.03
CA ASN A 94 14.31 28.81 2.42
C ASN A 94 13.95 28.25 1.02
N ALA A 95 14.56 28.82 -0.01
CA ALA A 95 14.29 28.48 -1.41
C ALA A 95 14.41 26.97 -1.71
N VAL A 96 15.38 26.27 -1.08
CA VAL A 96 15.60 24.85 -1.32
C VAL A 96 14.37 24.02 -0.95
N PHE A 97 13.73 24.30 0.19
CA PHE A 97 12.52 23.58 0.61
C PHE A 97 11.29 24.04 -0.18
N VAL A 98 11.20 25.32 -0.49
CA VAL A 98 10.10 25.88 -1.29
C VAL A 98 10.09 25.30 -2.70
N ASP A 99 11.24 25.24 -3.37
CA ASP A 99 11.35 24.67 -4.72
C ASP A 99 11.05 23.16 -4.75
N ALA A 100 11.54 22.42 -3.75
CA ALA A 100 11.24 21.00 -3.60
C ALA A 100 9.74 20.76 -3.34
N GLY A 101 9.13 21.59 -2.49
CA GLY A 101 7.70 21.58 -2.20
C GLY A 101 6.85 21.92 -3.43
N LYS A 102 7.26 22.96 -4.19
CA LYS A 102 6.62 23.33 -5.46
C LYS A 102 6.65 22.19 -6.46
N ALA A 103 7.78 21.51 -6.64
CA ALA A 103 7.90 20.38 -7.54
C ALA A 103 6.94 19.24 -7.16
N THR A 104 6.83 18.92 -5.88
CA THR A 104 5.88 17.91 -5.37
C THR A 104 4.44 18.39 -5.51
N PHE A 105 4.14 19.65 -5.22
CA PHE A 105 2.81 20.24 -5.37
C PHE A 105 2.32 20.16 -6.80
N THR A 106 3.15 20.54 -7.77
CA THR A 106 2.81 20.52 -9.20
C THR A 106 2.48 19.14 -9.73
N THR A 107 3.10 18.10 -9.19
CA THR A 107 2.85 16.72 -9.62
C THR A 107 1.66 16.06 -8.93
N THR A 108 1.35 16.48 -7.69
CA THR A 108 0.44 15.74 -6.81
C THR A 108 -0.82 16.52 -6.44
N CYS A 109 -0.71 17.83 -6.21
CA CYS A 109 -1.76 18.65 -5.59
C CYS A 109 -2.50 19.55 -6.60
N VAL A 110 -1.85 19.89 -7.71
CA VAL A 110 -2.33 20.88 -8.71
C VAL A 110 -3.67 20.51 -9.33
N SER A 111 -3.97 19.22 -9.46
CA SER A 111 -5.23 18.76 -10.05
C SER A 111 -6.47 19.29 -9.31
N CYS A 112 -6.36 19.43 -7.98
CA CYS A 112 -7.43 19.90 -7.12
C CYS A 112 -7.25 21.38 -6.72
N HIS A 113 -6.03 21.79 -6.37
CA HIS A 113 -5.73 23.12 -5.81
C HIS A 113 -5.30 24.15 -6.84
N LYS A 114 -5.14 23.75 -8.13
CA LYS A 114 -4.64 24.58 -9.22
C LYS A 114 -3.21 25.05 -9.02
N GLU A 115 -2.57 25.50 -10.08
CA GLU A 115 -1.20 25.98 -10.04
C GLU A 115 -1.05 27.29 -9.23
N SER A 116 -2.11 28.09 -9.23
CA SER A 116 -2.23 29.33 -8.45
C SER A 116 -2.49 29.11 -6.96
N LEU A 117 -2.67 27.87 -6.47
CA LEU A 117 -3.09 27.47 -5.12
C LEU A 117 -4.52 27.96 -4.75
N ARG A 118 -5.28 28.57 -5.69
CA ARG A 118 -6.61 29.15 -5.42
C ARG A 118 -7.76 28.13 -5.51
N GLY A 119 -7.50 26.91 -5.94
CA GLY A 119 -8.45 25.81 -5.93
C GLY A 119 -9.83 26.17 -6.45
N VAL A 120 -10.84 26.14 -5.57
CA VAL A 120 -12.25 26.41 -5.92
C VAL A 120 -12.49 27.76 -6.57
N ASP A 121 -11.71 28.79 -6.25
CA ASP A 121 -11.87 30.12 -6.81
C ASP A 121 -11.49 30.19 -8.30
N GLU A 122 -10.77 29.18 -8.81
CA GLU A 122 -10.40 29.04 -10.21
C GLU A 122 -10.94 27.75 -10.85
N GLY A 123 -12.09 27.27 -10.34
CA GLY A 123 -12.76 26.07 -10.87
C GLY A 123 -12.06 24.76 -10.52
N GLY A 124 -11.21 24.73 -9.52
CA GLY A 124 -10.70 23.51 -8.88
C GLY A 124 -11.72 22.92 -7.90
N ILE A 125 -11.39 21.77 -7.35
CA ILE A 125 -12.20 21.10 -6.31
C ILE A 125 -11.60 21.21 -4.92
N GLY A 126 -10.32 21.55 -4.82
CA GLY A 126 -9.59 21.77 -3.57
C GLY A 126 -9.82 23.17 -3.00
N ALA A 127 -9.65 23.32 -1.69
CA ALA A 127 -9.74 24.63 -1.03
C ALA A 127 -8.71 25.63 -1.58
N ASN A 128 -9.00 26.94 -1.46
CA ASN A 128 -8.02 27.98 -1.66
C ASN A 128 -6.94 27.86 -0.56
N LEU A 129 -5.67 27.84 -0.95
CA LEU A 129 -4.53 27.67 -0.06
C LEU A 129 -3.71 28.96 0.14
N VAL A 130 -4.13 30.07 -0.48
CA VAL A 130 -3.45 31.37 -0.36
C VAL A 130 -4.30 32.42 0.35
N ASP A 131 -5.52 32.07 0.75
CA ASP A 131 -6.35 32.93 1.58
C ASP A 131 -6.00 32.75 3.07
N ASN A 132 -6.53 33.62 3.92
CA ASN A 132 -6.31 33.53 5.36
C ASN A 132 -7.39 32.72 6.08
N ASN A 133 -8.25 32.00 5.35
CA ASN A 133 -9.33 31.20 5.90
C ASN A 133 -8.91 29.74 6.08
N TRP A 134 -8.26 29.44 7.18
CA TRP A 134 -7.80 28.11 7.52
C TRP A 134 -8.89 27.26 8.13
N ILE A 135 -9.45 26.35 7.33
CA ILE A 135 -10.64 25.57 7.71
C ILE A 135 -10.35 24.51 8.79
N HIS A 136 -9.14 23.97 8.82
CA HIS A 136 -8.78 22.82 9.66
C HIS A 136 -7.72 23.15 10.73
N GLY A 137 -7.72 24.37 11.24
CA GLY A 137 -6.76 24.86 12.21
C GLY A 137 -5.99 26.06 11.66
N ASN A 138 -5.23 26.72 12.52
CA ASN A 138 -4.54 27.98 12.18
C ASN A 138 -3.02 27.91 12.36
N LYS A 139 -2.47 26.71 12.55
CA LYS A 139 -1.04 26.49 12.74
C LYS A 139 -0.42 25.73 11.56
N PRO A 140 0.84 25.98 11.23
CA PRO A 140 1.58 25.20 10.24
C PRO A 140 1.52 23.69 10.46
N THR A 141 1.60 23.25 11.71
CA THR A 141 1.48 21.82 12.07
C THR A 141 0.09 21.25 11.83
N ASP A 142 -0.97 22.08 11.87
CA ASP A 142 -2.32 21.62 11.50
C ASP A 142 -2.43 21.40 9.99
N LEU A 143 -1.82 22.31 9.20
CA LEU A 143 -1.72 22.14 7.76
C LEU A 143 -0.93 20.86 7.40
N LEU A 144 0.19 20.61 8.11
CA LEU A 144 0.96 19.37 7.96
C LEU A 144 0.11 18.13 8.23
N LYS A 145 -0.69 18.12 9.29
CA LYS A 145 -1.61 17.02 9.62
C LYS A 145 -2.68 16.82 8.54
N VAL A 146 -3.22 17.91 7.98
CA VAL A 146 -4.22 17.84 6.91
C VAL A 146 -3.62 17.19 5.67
N VAL A 147 -2.42 17.55 5.26
CA VAL A 147 -1.75 16.93 4.10
C VAL A 147 -1.40 15.46 4.41
N ASP A 148 -0.93 15.17 5.62
CA ASP A 148 -0.55 13.82 6.05
C ASP A 148 -1.75 12.86 6.08
N LYS A 149 -2.84 13.24 6.73
CA LYS A 149 -4.01 12.39 6.99
C LYS A 149 -5.13 12.55 5.96
N GLY A 150 -5.09 13.61 5.18
CA GLY A 150 -6.17 13.97 4.27
C GLY A 150 -7.44 14.44 4.97
N VAL A 151 -8.45 14.77 4.17
CA VAL A 151 -9.82 15.09 4.61
C VAL A 151 -10.78 14.30 3.72
N LEU A 152 -10.91 13.01 3.96
CA LEU A 152 -11.67 12.08 3.11
C LEU A 152 -13.12 12.52 2.91
N ALA A 153 -13.75 13.07 3.95
CA ALA A 153 -15.12 13.60 3.88
C ALA A 153 -15.29 14.77 2.88
N LYS A 154 -14.18 15.41 2.48
CA LYS A 154 -14.12 16.49 1.49
C LYS A 154 -13.40 16.08 0.20
N GLY A 155 -13.07 14.80 0.05
CA GLY A 155 -12.43 14.25 -1.14
C GLY A 155 -10.91 14.41 -1.21
N MET A 156 -10.25 14.89 -0.14
CA MET A 156 -8.80 14.98 -0.09
C MET A 156 -8.21 13.69 0.51
N PRO A 157 -7.44 12.91 -0.26
CA PRO A 157 -6.80 11.69 0.24
C PRO A 157 -5.64 12.00 1.21
N ALA A 158 -5.24 11.00 1.98
CA ALA A 158 -4.06 11.07 2.83
C ALA A 158 -2.78 10.97 1.97
N TRP A 159 -1.96 12.00 2.00
CA TRP A 159 -0.73 12.05 1.21
C TRP A 159 0.51 11.60 1.98
N GLY A 160 0.49 11.62 3.31
CA GLY A 160 1.61 11.18 4.14
C GLY A 160 2.16 9.80 3.76
N PRO A 161 1.34 8.76 3.63
CA PRO A 161 1.78 7.42 3.21
C PRO A 161 2.35 7.37 1.79
N VAL A 162 1.96 8.30 0.91
CA VAL A 162 2.32 8.32 -0.51
C VAL A 162 3.63 9.06 -0.75
N ILE A 163 3.76 10.27 -0.23
CA ILE A 163 4.91 11.15 -0.49
C ILE A 163 5.95 11.12 0.64
N GLY A 164 5.57 10.65 1.82
CA GLY A 164 6.44 10.58 3.00
C GLY A 164 6.61 11.92 3.74
N ALA A 165 7.06 11.86 4.99
CA ALA A 165 7.09 12.99 5.91
C ALA A 165 7.94 14.18 5.40
N LYS A 166 9.09 13.91 4.77
CA LYS A 166 9.97 14.94 4.23
C LYS A 166 9.27 15.77 3.15
N LYS A 167 8.74 15.13 2.10
CA LYS A 167 8.04 15.83 1.01
C LYS A 167 6.78 16.52 1.51
N ASN A 168 6.10 15.93 2.52
CA ASN A 168 4.94 16.53 3.16
C ASN A 168 5.30 17.88 3.80
N SER A 169 6.39 17.93 4.56
CA SER A 169 6.89 19.18 5.15
C SER A 169 7.34 20.20 4.09
N GLU A 170 7.96 19.76 3.00
CA GLU A 170 8.36 20.62 1.88
C GLU A 170 7.15 21.23 1.16
N VAL A 171 6.07 20.44 0.91
CA VAL A 171 4.81 20.96 0.34
C VAL A 171 4.18 21.99 1.26
N VAL A 172 4.15 21.73 2.57
CA VAL A 172 3.63 22.68 3.54
C VAL A 172 4.47 23.95 3.55
N ALA A 173 5.80 23.86 3.50
CA ALA A 173 6.69 25.00 3.39
C ALA A 173 6.42 25.83 2.12
N TYR A 174 6.14 25.18 0.99
CA TYR A 174 5.75 25.87 -0.24
C TYR A 174 4.42 26.62 -0.07
N ILE A 175 3.39 26.02 0.51
CA ILE A 175 2.12 26.70 0.77
C ILE A 175 2.34 27.89 1.70
N LEU A 176 3.08 27.70 2.81
CA LEU A 176 3.39 28.75 3.78
C LEU A 176 4.23 29.88 3.20
N SER A 177 4.99 29.65 2.12
CA SER A 177 5.74 30.71 1.45
C SER A 177 4.85 31.81 0.87
N HIS A 178 3.58 31.52 0.62
CA HIS A 178 2.56 32.47 0.18
C HIS A 178 1.83 33.18 1.34
N HIS A 179 2.15 32.82 2.58
CA HIS A 179 1.58 33.43 3.78
C HIS A 179 2.60 34.25 4.56
N GLN A 180 2.13 35.17 5.41
CA GLN A 180 2.96 35.87 6.35
C GLN A 180 2.94 35.18 7.73
N GLU A 181 4.09 35.07 8.35
CA GLU A 181 4.16 34.57 9.72
C GLU A 181 3.40 35.53 10.65
N PRO A 182 2.49 35.03 11.50
CA PRO A 182 1.79 35.88 12.47
C PRO A 182 2.80 36.62 13.36
N ALA A 183 2.60 37.92 13.54
CA ALA A 183 3.42 38.68 14.51
C ALA A 183 3.25 38.04 15.90
N LYS A 184 4.36 37.85 16.60
CA LYS A 184 4.38 37.35 17.98
C LYS A 184 3.78 38.33 18.92
#